data_94a5ea7023847c9ab82532d74dab9aa6
#
_entry.id   94a5ea7023847c9ab82532d74dab9aa6
#
_cell.length_a   1.000
_cell.length_b   1.000
_cell.length_c   1.000
_cell.angle_alpha   90.00
_cell.angle_beta   90.00
_cell.angle_gamma   90.00
#
_symmetry.space_group_name_H-M   'P 1'
#
loop_
_entity.id
_entity.type
_entity.pdbx_description
1 polymer ?
#
loop_
_entity_poly.entity_id
_entity_poly.type
_entity_poly.pdbx_seq_one_letter_code
_entity_poly.pdbx_strand_id
1 'polypeptide(L)'
;MMYPFVHVPSKGLVGSLLNLPLKPAQVGLKMVLSSAEMVKTSQAYANGVLSYYFDFMAPYWVALNSFQRTEKTKLVKHQPQETAQDYLELLHFNMEIARKGFLSTVRSMNQFHAREMQRRHSAWLNTLFDREGEDISEHAERLSHLVKLIMHQYPKAIQDIEPHFGFHFDDGGYIKAAETDRFTLYQVLPWKKCTEVRPNGKPVLIIPPYVLGASILGFLPGENKSYSHCFANQGIPTYIRIMKDINENPAVQTMTGEDDCLDMKTFCEVIRERHGKPVTLNGFCQGGFVAALNLMSGELDGLVDAFITCVAPMDGTRSKALVEYLEHIPARFRDLGYAGKTLPNGNRIVDGKVMSWVYKLKSMEREAPIFTYYRDLMMFNRPDMENIKITPTAAALNYWLIYERNDLPIGITQLSFDSFTKPIASDGTLPVTLFGRPINFKRLKEKGIKWLLCYAEEDDLIDREAALAPADFIDVEVTVFPKGHGAIATSWSLPTSECALHLRFKDGYRGPVRYQLDLDGLTEGFT
;
A
#
# COMPACT_ATOMS: atom_id res chain seq x y z
N MET A 1 -7.94 -29.03 15.96
CA MET A 1 -7.72 -30.50 16.07
C MET A 1 -6.43 -30.84 15.33
N MET A 2 -5.35 -31.11 16.06
CA MET A 2 -4.09 -31.55 15.49
C MET A 2 -4.20 -33.03 15.09
N TYR A 3 -3.99 -33.33 13.81
CA TYR A 3 -3.80 -34.70 13.35
C TYR A 3 -2.33 -35.11 13.54
N PRO A 4 -2.06 -36.35 14.00
CA PRO A 4 -0.70 -36.80 14.25
C PRO A 4 0.11 -36.90 12.95
N PHE A 5 1.30 -36.27 12.96
CA PHE A 5 2.28 -36.41 11.88
C PHE A 5 2.78 -37.86 11.82
N VAL A 6 2.56 -38.51 10.69
CA VAL A 6 3.23 -39.78 10.38
C VAL A 6 4.69 -39.47 10.08
N HIS A 7 5.58 -39.88 10.95
CA HIS A 7 7.03 -39.78 10.76
C HIS A 7 7.44 -40.71 9.60
N VAL A 8 7.86 -40.13 8.47
CA VAL A 8 8.48 -40.87 7.37
C VAL A 8 9.96 -41.10 7.71
N PRO A 9 10.52 -42.29 7.51
CA PRO A 9 11.90 -42.61 7.87
C PRO A 9 12.91 -41.71 7.16
N SER A 10 14.01 -41.45 7.85
CA SER A 10 15.08 -40.53 7.47
C SER A 10 15.65 -40.81 6.09
N LYS A 11 16.07 -39.73 5.40
CA LYS A 11 16.69 -39.75 4.04
C LYS A 11 17.78 -40.81 3.83
N GLY A 12 18.39 -41.36 4.87
CA GLY A 12 19.45 -42.36 4.77
C GLY A 12 19.00 -43.75 4.33
N LEU A 13 17.80 -44.20 4.69
CA LEU A 13 17.31 -45.54 4.32
C LEU A 13 16.80 -45.56 2.86
N VAL A 14 16.22 -44.46 2.39
CA VAL A 14 15.73 -44.30 1.04
C VAL A 14 16.88 -44.16 0.06
N GLY A 15 17.93 -43.42 0.42
CA GLY A 15 19.13 -43.24 -0.40
C GLY A 15 19.89 -44.56 -0.65
N SER A 16 19.95 -45.49 0.33
CA SER A 16 20.59 -46.77 0.15
C SER A 16 19.80 -47.78 -0.72
N LEU A 17 18.47 -47.68 -0.73
CA LEU A 17 17.61 -48.52 -1.59
C LEU A 17 17.60 -48.06 -3.07
N LEU A 18 17.86 -46.78 -3.34
CA LEU A 18 17.93 -46.21 -4.69
C LEU A 18 19.22 -46.63 -5.45
N ASN A 19 20.24 -47.13 -4.77
CA ASN A 19 21.52 -47.58 -5.35
C ASN A 19 21.52 -49.07 -5.75
N LEU A 20 20.36 -49.73 -5.79
CA LEU A 20 20.27 -51.13 -6.26
C LEU A 20 20.47 -51.23 -7.77
N PRO A 21 21.20 -52.24 -8.28
CA PRO A 21 21.58 -52.34 -9.70
C PRO A 21 20.45 -52.73 -10.68
N LEU A 22 19.21 -52.77 -10.23
CA LEU A 22 18.06 -53.15 -11.04
C LEU A 22 17.25 -51.93 -11.49
N LYS A 23 17.53 -51.37 -12.69
CA LYS A 23 16.84 -50.19 -13.26
C LYS A 23 15.30 -50.22 -13.14
N PRO A 24 14.57 -51.34 -13.42
CA PRO A 24 13.11 -51.37 -13.26
C PRO A 24 12.63 -51.22 -11.81
N ALA A 25 13.38 -51.80 -10.85
CA ALA A 25 13.06 -51.67 -9.42
C ALA A 25 13.30 -50.24 -8.90
N GLN A 26 14.34 -49.57 -9.39
CA GLN A 26 14.62 -48.18 -9.08
C GLN A 26 13.52 -47.23 -9.62
N VAL A 27 13.08 -47.43 -10.86
CA VAL A 27 11.98 -46.67 -11.46
C VAL A 27 10.68 -46.89 -10.68
N GLY A 28 10.36 -48.14 -10.33
CA GLY A 28 9.18 -48.48 -9.53
C GLY A 28 9.21 -47.81 -8.14
N LEU A 29 10.37 -47.85 -7.46
CA LEU A 29 10.54 -47.22 -6.16
C LEU A 29 10.39 -45.68 -6.23
N LYS A 30 11.00 -45.04 -7.25
CA LYS A 30 10.83 -43.61 -7.50
C LYS A 30 9.36 -43.24 -7.71
N MET A 31 8.61 -44.01 -8.46
CA MET A 31 7.18 -43.78 -8.70
C MET A 31 6.35 -43.92 -7.42
N VAL A 32 6.62 -44.90 -6.58
CA VAL A 32 5.90 -45.08 -5.30
C VAL A 32 6.20 -43.91 -4.33
N LEU A 33 7.47 -43.52 -4.17
CA LEU A 33 7.86 -42.42 -3.31
C LEU A 33 7.30 -41.08 -3.78
N SER A 34 7.36 -40.84 -5.11
CA SER A 34 6.77 -39.64 -5.71
C SER A 34 5.26 -39.60 -5.54
N SER A 35 4.57 -40.75 -5.63
CA SER A 35 3.12 -40.81 -5.41
C SER A 35 2.75 -40.43 -3.96
N ALA A 36 3.50 -40.92 -2.97
CA ALA A 36 3.27 -40.59 -1.56
C ALA A 36 3.50 -39.09 -1.28
N GLU A 37 4.58 -38.52 -1.83
CA GLU A 37 4.86 -37.08 -1.68
C GLU A 37 3.80 -36.23 -2.42
N MET A 38 3.32 -36.66 -3.58
CA MET A 38 2.26 -35.96 -4.30
C MET A 38 0.92 -35.95 -3.54
N VAL A 39 0.58 -37.00 -2.81
CA VAL A 39 -0.65 -36.99 -1.96
C VAL A 39 -0.53 -35.94 -0.87
N LYS A 40 0.60 -35.87 -0.16
CA LYS A 40 0.84 -34.83 0.85
C LYS A 40 0.81 -33.42 0.24
N THR A 41 1.45 -33.25 -0.90
CA THR A 41 1.49 -31.98 -1.63
C THR A 41 0.10 -31.56 -2.08
N SER A 42 -0.73 -32.50 -2.55
CA SER A 42 -2.12 -32.23 -2.95
C SER A 42 -2.97 -31.78 -1.76
N GLN A 43 -2.78 -32.37 -0.60
CA GLN A 43 -3.46 -31.94 0.62
C GLN A 43 -3.03 -30.53 1.06
N ALA A 44 -1.71 -30.27 1.08
CA ALA A 44 -1.18 -28.94 1.39
C ALA A 44 -1.63 -27.89 0.36
N TYR A 45 -1.69 -28.25 -0.92
CA TYR A 45 -2.20 -27.41 -1.98
C TYR A 45 -3.68 -27.05 -1.78
N ALA A 46 -4.54 -28.02 -1.47
CA ALA A 46 -5.96 -27.78 -1.18
C ALA A 46 -6.14 -26.88 0.06
N ASN A 47 -5.35 -27.11 1.10
CA ASN A 47 -5.34 -26.25 2.27
C ASN A 47 -4.93 -24.81 1.94
N GLY A 48 -4.00 -24.64 0.97
CA GLY A 48 -3.59 -23.33 0.47
C GLY A 48 -4.75 -22.58 -0.20
N VAL A 49 -5.46 -23.23 -1.10
CA VAL A 49 -6.64 -22.65 -1.75
C VAL A 49 -7.67 -22.20 -0.71
N LEU A 50 -7.93 -23.04 0.31
CA LEU A 50 -8.88 -22.70 1.39
C LEU A 50 -8.39 -21.53 2.24
N SER A 51 -7.10 -21.50 2.63
CA SER A 51 -6.54 -20.41 3.42
C SER A 51 -6.69 -19.06 2.71
N TYR A 52 -6.26 -18.97 1.45
CA TYR A 52 -6.40 -17.75 0.65
C TYR A 52 -7.87 -17.33 0.49
N TYR A 53 -8.77 -18.29 0.36
CA TYR A 53 -10.22 -18.00 0.31
C TYR A 53 -10.72 -17.42 1.63
N PHE A 54 -10.37 -17.99 2.78
CA PHE A 54 -10.80 -17.50 4.09
C PHE A 54 -10.22 -16.12 4.42
N ASP A 55 -8.96 -15.86 4.07
CA ASP A 55 -8.32 -14.55 4.24
C ASP A 55 -9.05 -13.46 3.46
N PHE A 56 -9.59 -13.81 2.29
CA PHE A 56 -10.45 -12.92 1.51
C PHE A 56 -11.82 -12.71 2.17
N MET A 57 -12.43 -13.76 2.69
CA MET A 57 -13.79 -13.68 3.23
C MET A 57 -13.86 -12.88 4.54
N ALA A 58 -12.79 -12.79 5.31
CA ALA A 58 -12.78 -12.07 6.58
C ALA A 58 -13.14 -10.57 6.43
N PRO A 59 -12.50 -9.79 5.55
CA PRO A 59 -12.93 -8.41 5.29
C PRO A 59 -14.35 -8.30 4.73
N TYR A 60 -14.77 -9.26 3.91
CA TYR A 60 -16.14 -9.30 3.38
C TYR A 60 -17.20 -9.38 4.49
N TRP A 61 -16.99 -10.22 5.50
CA TRP A 61 -17.91 -10.31 6.64
C TRP A 61 -17.99 -9.01 7.45
N VAL A 62 -16.87 -8.30 7.61
CA VAL A 62 -16.84 -6.99 8.25
C VAL A 62 -17.67 -5.98 7.44
N ALA A 63 -17.46 -5.93 6.11
CA ALA A 63 -18.21 -5.05 5.21
C ALA A 63 -19.71 -5.38 5.20
N LEU A 64 -20.08 -6.66 5.14
CA LEU A 64 -21.48 -7.11 5.18
C LEU A 64 -22.17 -6.70 6.48
N ASN A 65 -21.50 -6.86 7.62
CA ASN A 65 -22.05 -6.44 8.92
C ASN A 65 -22.25 -4.92 9.01
N SER A 66 -21.32 -4.14 8.47
CA SER A 66 -21.44 -2.68 8.42
C SER A 66 -22.60 -2.26 7.50
N PHE A 67 -22.69 -2.89 6.33
CA PHE A 67 -23.77 -2.69 5.37
C PHE A 67 -25.15 -2.96 6.03
N GLN A 68 -25.33 -4.12 6.65
CA GLN A 68 -26.60 -4.49 7.30
C GLN A 68 -26.99 -3.51 8.41
N ARG A 69 -26.04 -3.06 9.23
CA ARG A 69 -26.31 -2.06 10.28
C ARG A 69 -26.80 -0.73 9.70
N THR A 70 -26.11 -0.25 8.66
CA THR A 70 -26.46 1.01 8.01
C THR A 70 -27.83 0.92 7.33
N GLU A 71 -28.11 -0.18 6.63
CA GLU A 71 -29.39 -0.44 5.98
C GLU A 71 -30.55 -0.48 6.97
N LYS A 72 -30.43 -1.13 8.11
CA LYS A 72 -31.47 -1.13 9.15
C LYS A 72 -31.90 0.28 9.55
N THR A 73 -30.99 1.24 9.55
CA THR A 73 -31.29 2.64 9.89
C THR A 73 -31.86 3.44 8.72
N LYS A 74 -31.53 3.08 7.48
CA LYS A 74 -31.94 3.79 6.25
C LYS A 74 -33.26 3.27 5.68
N LEU A 75 -33.59 1.97 5.81
CA LEU A 75 -34.82 1.37 5.29
C LEU A 75 -36.10 2.04 5.79
N VAL A 76 -36.05 2.60 6.99
CA VAL A 76 -37.20 3.34 7.58
C VAL A 76 -37.52 4.64 6.81
N LYS A 77 -36.55 5.15 6.01
CA LYS A 77 -36.64 6.47 5.34
C LYS A 77 -36.92 6.38 3.84
N HIS A 78 -36.84 5.20 3.21
CA HIS A 78 -36.98 5.01 1.77
C HIS A 78 -38.24 4.24 1.39
N GLN A 79 -38.73 4.51 0.17
CA GLN A 79 -39.88 3.77 -0.37
C GLN A 79 -39.49 2.33 -0.74
N PRO A 80 -40.34 1.32 -0.51
CA PRO A 80 -40.01 -0.08 -0.77
C PRO A 80 -39.65 -0.40 -2.22
N GLN A 81 -40.26 0.28 -3.20
CA GLN A 81 -40.02 0.04 -4.62
C GLN A 81 -38.63 0.53 -5.07
N GLU A 82 -38.24 1.75 -4.67
CA GLU A 82 -36.90 2.30 -4.94
C GLU A 82 -35.82 1.42 -4.30
N THR A 83 -36.06 0.99 -3.07
CA THR A 83 -35.16 0.09 -2.35
C THR A 83 -34.93 -1.24 -3.08
N ALA A 84 -35.99 -1.83 -3.64
CA ALA A 84 -35.90 -3.08 -4.39
C ALA A 84 -35.05 -2.93 -5.66
N GLN A 85 -35.22 -1.84 -6.38
CA GLN A 85 -34.40 -1.53 -7.57
C GLN A 85 -32.94 -1.35 -7.21
N ASP A 86 -32.62 -0.53 -6.20
CA ASP A 86 -31.25 -0.31 -5.72
C ASP A 86 -30.56 -1.64 -5.33
N TYR A 87 -31.27 -2.56 -4.69
CA TYR A 87 -30.73 -3.88 -4.35
C TYR A 87 -30.49 -4.76 -5.57
N LEU A 88 -31.34 -4.71 -6.59
CA LEU A 88 -31.12 -5.44 -7.84
C LEU A 88 -29.88 -4.90 -8.57
N GLU A 89 -29.70 -3.58 -8.63
CA GLU A 89 -28.52 -2.96 -9.21
C GLU A 89 -27.25 -3.33 -8.43
N LEU A 90 -27.29 -3.33 -7.08
CA LEU A 90 -26.18 -3.76 -6.24
C LEU A 90 -25.84 -5.25 -6.45
N LEU A 91 -26.86 -6.09 -6.60
CA LEU A 91 -26.67 -7.51 -6.91
C LEU A 91 -25.97 -7.69 -8.26
N HIS A 92 -26.44 -6.97 -9.30
CA HIS A 92 -25.84 -7.00 -10.62
C HIS A 92 -24.37 -6.57 -10.56
N PHE A 93 -24.06 -5.47 -9.89
CA PHE A 93 -22.70 -5.00 -9.65
C PHE A 93 -21.81 -6.07 -8.98
N ASN A 94 -22.31 -6.71 -7.90
CA ASN A 94 -21.55 -7.77 -7.21
C ASN A 94 -21.33 -8.99 -8.11
N MET A 95 -22.30 -9.35 -8.96
CA MET A 95 -22.16 -10.44 -9.95
C MET A 95 -21.10 -10.13 -11.00
N GLU A 96 -21.02 -8.89 -11.50
CA GLU A 96 -19.98 -8.47 -12.46
C GLU A 96 -18.59 -8.55 -11.85
N ILE A 97 -18.40 -8.06 -10.61
CA ILE A 97 -17.12 -8.17 -9.89
C ILE A 97 -16.74 -9.64 -9.67
N ALA A 98 -17.69 -10.45 -9.20
CA ALA A 98 -17.47 -11.88 -8.98
C ALA A 98 -17.08 -12.59 -10.29
N ARG A 99 -17.73 -12.26 -11.41
CA ARG A 99 -17.42 -12.78 -12.74
C ARG A 99 -15.99 -12.42 -13.17
N LYS A 100 -15.57 -11.17 -13.00
CA LYS A 100 -14.19 -10.72 -13.30
C LYS A 100 -13.16 -11.50 -12.49
N GLY A 101 -13.35 -11.60 -11.18
CA GLY A 101 -12.47 -12.37 -10.28
C GLY A 101 -12.43 -13.87 -10.61
N PHE A 102 -13.58 -14.46 -10.94
CA PHE A 102 -13.68 -15.86 -11.34
C PHE A 102 -12.91 -16.15 -12.65
N LEU A 103 -13.12 -15.33 -13.68
CA LEU A 103 -12.45 -15.50 -14.98
C LEU A 103 -10.93 -15.39 -14.87
N SER A 104 -10.43 -14.41 -14.11
CA SER A 104 -8.99 -14.27 -13.87
C SER A 104 -8.42 -15.45 -13.09
N THR A 105 -9.14 -15.92 -12.08
CA THR A 105 -8.78 -17.11 -11.28
C THR A 105 -8.69 -18.36 -12.16
N VAL A 106 -9.72 -18.64 -12.96
CA VAL A 106 -9.74 -19.83 -13.87
C VAL A 106 -8.58 -19.75 -14.87
N ARG A 107 -8.30 -18.57 -15.42
CA ARG A 107 -7.18 -18.38 -16.35
C ARG A 107 -5.84 -18.69 -15.67
N SER A 108 -5.58 -18.14 -14.49
CA SER A 108 -4.33 -18.37 -13.74
C SER A 108 -4.19 -19.83 -13.31
N MET A 109 -5.26 -20.43 -12.82
CA MET A 109 -5.31 -21.85 -12.48
C MET A 109 -4.96 -22.72 -13.67
N ASN A 110 -5.60 -22.49 -14.83
CA ASN A 110 -5.32 -23.26 -16.05
C ASN A 110 -3.87 -23.07 -16.53
N GLN A 111 -3.33 -21.84 -16.45
CA GLN A 111 -1.93 -21.59 -16.81
C GLN A 111 -0.95 -22.37 -15.93
N PHE A 112 -1.17 -22.35 -14.62
CA PHE A 112 -0.35 -23.10 -13.67
C PHE A 112 -0.43 -24.60 -13.95
N HIS A 113 -1.63 -25.15 -14.00
CA HIS A 113 -1.81 -26.61 -14.22
C HIS A 113 -1.32 -27.09 -15.59
N ALA A 114 -1.51 -26.31 -16.64
CA ALA A 114 -0.99 -26.66 -17.97
C ALA A 114 0.54 -26.74 -17.96
N ARG A 115 1.22 -25.78 -17.33
CA ARG A 115 2.68 -25.79 -17.18
C ARG A 115 3.16 -26.97 -16.34
N GLU A 116 2.52 -27.22 -15.20
CA GLU A 116 2.91 -28.35 -14.34
C GLU A 116 2.61 -29.72 -14.99
N MET A 117 1.54 -29.84 -15.77
CA MET A 117 1.25 -31.05 -16.54
C MET A 117 2.31 -31.31 -17.60
N GLN A 118 2.76 -30.28 -18.33
CA GLN A 118 3.86 -30.40 -19.29
C GLN A 118 5.16 -30.84 -18.61
N ARG A 119 5.54 -30.19 -17.50
CA ARG A 119 6.73 -30.54 -16.72
C ARG A 119 6.65 -31.97 -16.20
N ARG A 120 5.52 -32.35 -15.62
CA ARG A 120 5.29 -33.71 -15.13
C ARG A 120 5.40 -34.76 -16.24
N HIS A 121 4.86 -34.46 -17.42
CA HIS A 121 4.99 -35.36 -18.58
C HIS A 121 6.44 -35.51 -19.02
N SER A 122 7.19 -34.40 -19.09
CA SER A 122 8.63 -34.46 -19.40
C SER A 122 9.40 -35.23 -18.34
N ALA A 123 9.15 -34.98 -17.05
CA ALA A 123 9.79 -35.67 -15.93
C ALA A 123 9.51 -37.19 -15.96
N TRP A 124 8.28 -37.57 -16.32
CA TRP A 124 7.91 -38.98 -16.50
C TRP A 124 8.68 -39.64 -17.65
N LEU A 125 8.79 -38.97 -18.82
CA LEU A 125 9.60 -39.45 -19.95
C LEU A 125 11.09 -39.54 -19.59
N ASN A 126 11.65 -38.56 -18.89
CA ASN A 126 13.03 -38.59 -18.45
C ASN A 126 13.30 -39.77 -17.51
N THR A 127 12.37 -40.06 -16.59
CA THR A 127 12.47 -41.21 -15.67
C THR A 127 12.43 -42.54 -16.43
N LEU A 128 11.52 -42.68 -17.41
CA LEU A 128 11.37 -43.94 -18.17
C LEU A 128 12.53 -44.23 -19.11
N PHE A 129 13.02 -43.19 -19.80
CA PHE A 129 14.02 -43.32 -20.83
C PHE A 129 15.43 -42.96 -20.40
N ASP A 130 15.65 -42.74 -19.08
CA ASP A 130 16.95 -42.37 -18.48
C ASP A 130 17.57 -41.13 -19.18
N ARG A 131 16.74 -40.10 -19.44
CA ARG A 131 17.14 -38.88 -20.12
C ARG A 131 17.62 -37.85 -19.12
N GLU A 132 18.51 -36.97 -19.56
CA GLU A 132 18.90 -35.81 -18.78
C GLU A 132 17.70 -34.86 -18.54
N GLY A 133 17.62 -34.27 -17.32
CA GLY A 133 16.58 -33.34 -16.90
C GLY A 133 15.85 -33.81 -15.65
N GLU A 134 14.90 -33.01 -15.21
CA GLU A 134 14.09 -33.27 -14.02
C GLU A 134 13.39 -34.64 -14.13
N ASP A 135 13.60 -35.53 -13.16
CA ASP A 135 12.88 -36.80 -13.08
C ASP A 135 11.57 -36.64 -12.27
N ILE A 136 10.77 -37.75 -12.21
CA ILE A 136 9.46 -37.70 -11.52
C ILE A 136 9.58 -37.47 -10.01
N SER A 137 10.69 -37.89 -9.39
CA SER A 137 10.95 -37.66 -7.98
C SER A 137 11.32 -36.20 -7.71
N GLU A 138 12.24 -35.68 -8.51
CA GLU A 138 12.64 -34.27 -8.47
C GLU A 138 11.46 -33.32 -8.75
N HIS A 139 10.59 -33.66 -9.70
CA HIS A 139 9.36 -32.93 -9.97
C HIS A 139 8.43 -32.90 -8.74
N ALA A 140 8.23 -34.05 -8.09
CA ALA A 140 7.38 -34.16 -6.90
C ALA A 140 7.98 -33.37 -5.71
N GLU A 141 9.30 -33.45 -5.51
CA GLU A 141 10.01 -32.69 -4.49
C GLU A 141 9.94 -31.18 -4.73
N ARG A 142 10.15 -30.75 -5.98
CA ARG A 142 10.04 -29.34 -6.35
C ARG A 142 8.63 -28.79 -6.08
N LEU A 143 7.59 -29.53 -6.47
CA LEU A 143 6.22 -29.10 -6.25
C LEU A 143 5.88 -29.05 -4.75
N SER A 144 6.34 -30.05 -3.98
CA SER A 144 6.21 -30.08 -2.53
C SER A 144 6.91 -28.87 -1.87
N HIS A 145 8.13 -28.58 -2.31
CA HIS A 145 8.88 -27.42 -1.82
C HIS A 145 8.16 -26.10 -2.14
N LEU A 146 7.67 -25.96 -3.37
CA LEU A 146 6.91 -24.78 -3.80
C LEU A 146 5.67 -24.54 -2.92
N VAL A 147 4.88 -25.58 -2.68
CA VAL A 147 3.67 -25.48 -1.84
C VAL A 147 4.04 -25.14 -0.40
N LYS A 148 5.10 -25.77 0.16
CA LYS A 148 5.59 -25.44 1.51
C LYS A 148 6.10 -23.98 1.62
N LEU A 149 6.78 -23.51 0.60
CA LEU A 149 7.25 -22.12 0.53
C LEU A 149 6.07 -21.14 0.65
N ILE A 150 5.05 -21.33 -0.19
CA ILE A 150 3.87 -20.46 -0.22
C ILE A 150 3.02 -20.58 1.06
N MET A 151 2.84 -21.80 1.57
CA MET A 151 1.92 -22.04 2.69
C MET A 151 2.51 -21.77 4.07
N HIS A 152 3.83 -21.82 4.19
CA HIS A 152 4.46 -21.73 5.52
C HIS A 152 5.58 -20.70 5.60
N GLN A 153 6.51 -20.70 4.63
CA GLN A 153 7.67 -19.83 4.72
C GLN A 153 7.32 -18.38 4.38
N TYR A 154 6.49 -18.17 3.36
CA TYR A 154 6.10 -16.83 2.93
C TYR A 154 5.22 -16.13 3.97
N PRO A 155 4.13 -16.72 4.49
CA PRO A 155 3.38 -16.13 5.58
C PRO A 155 4.21 -15.86 6.83
N LYS A 156 5.12 -16.78 7.18
CA LYS A 156 6.05 -16.58 8.31
C LYS A 156 6.98 -15.40 8.07
N ALA A 157 7.58 -15.28 6.89
CA ALA A 157 8.46 -14.15 6.56
C ALA A 157 7.71 -12.81 6.60
N ILE A 158 6.41 -12.81 6.20
CA ILE A 158 5.55 -11.62 6.31
C ILE A 158 5.32 -11.24 7.78
N GLN A 159 5.14 -12.18 8.68
CA GLN A 159 4.99 -11.90 10.10
C GLN A 159 6.32 -11.48 10.75
N ASP A 160 7.41 -12.19 10.43
CA ASP A 160 8.73 -11.94 11.02
C ASP A 160 9.33 -10.58 10.62
N ILE A 161 8.80 -9.88 9.60
CA ILE A 161 9.30 -8.58 9.15
C ILE A 161 8.83 -7.41 10.04
N GLU A 162 7.80 -7.60 10.85
CA GLU A 162 7.18 -6.55 11.68
C GLU A 162 8.21 -5.70 12.45
N PRO A 163 9.22 -6.26 13.17
CA PRO A 163 10.20 -5.48 13.92
C PRO A 163 11.14 -4.62 13.06
N HIS A 164 11.12 -4.82 11.76
CA HIS A 164 11.99 -4.11 10.80
C HIS A 164 11.22 -3.16 9.89
N PHE A 165 9.88 -3.22 9.94
CA PHE A 165 9.01 -2.48 9.05
C PHE A 165 8.49 -1.20 9.72
N GLY A 166 8.56 -0.08 8.98
CA GLY A 166 7.94 1.17 9.40
C GLY A 166 8.75 1.97 10.40
N PHE A 167 8.06 2.62 11.32
CA PHE A 167 8.65 3.51 12.32
C PHE A 167 8.60 2.86 13.71
N HIS A 168 9.75 2.81 14.38
CA HIS A 168 9.90 2.38 15.77
C HIS A 168 10.40 3.56 16.59
N PHE A 169 9.47 4.39 17.07
CA PHE A 169 9.78 5.67 17.69
C PHE A 169 10.55 5.56 19.02
N ASP A 170 10.51 4.40 19.66
CA ASP A 170 11.21 4.12 20.93
C ASP A 170 12.66 3.66 20.73
N ASP A 171 13.09 3.36 19.49
CA ASP A 171 14.42 2.80 19.19
C ASP A 171 15.53 3.84 19.03
N GLY A 172 15.29 5.11 19.36
CA GLY A 172 16.31 6.17 19.38
C GLY A 172 16.63 6.80 18.01
N GLY A 173 15.96 6.39 16.92
CA GLY A 173 16.09 6.98 15.58
C GLY A 173 15.23 8.24 15.36
N TYR A 174 14.50 8.70 16.39
CA TYR A 174 13.51 9.75 16.29
C TYR A 174 13.51 10.61 17.56
N ILE A 175 13.21 11.90 17.40
CA ILE A 175 13.06 12.82 18.54
C ILE A 175 11.65 13.39 18.49
N LYS A 176 10.87 13.23 19.56
CA LYS A 176 9.59 13.91 19.70
C LYS A 176 9.83 15.42 19.75
N ALA A 177 9.36 16.13 18.74
CA ALA A 177 9.61 17.56 18.57
C ALA A 177 8.47 18.43 19.11
N ALA A 178 7.23 17.98 18.92
CA ALA A 178 6.00 18.63 19.41
C ALA A 178 4.85 17.63 19.42
N GLU A 179 3.74 18.00 20.01
CA GLU A 179 2.49 17.26 19.91
C GLU A 179 1.28 18.20 20.03
N THR A 180 0.16 17.75 19.45
CA THR A 180 -1.18 18.31 19.64
C THR A 180 -2.09 17.24 20.23
N ASP A 181 -3.36 17.55 20.41
CA ASP A 181 -4.32 16.54 20.89
C ASP A 181 -4.41 15.34 19.92
N ARG A 182 -4.21 15.57 18.61
CA ARG A 182 -4.44 14.59 17.52
C ARG A 182 -3.18 14.00 16.92
N PHE A 183 -2.05 14.70 16.96
CA PHE A 183 -0.82 14.27 16.32
C PHE A 183 0.40 14.39 17.22
N THR A 184 1.41 13.59 16.92
CA THR A 184 2.77 13.76 17.42
C THR A 184 3.70 14.08 16.27
N LEU A 185 4.53 15.09 16.44
CA LEU A 185 5.59 15.47 15.50
C LEU A 185 6.90 14.84 15.94
N TYR A 186 7.49 14.05 15.06
CA TYR A 186 8.82 13.48 15.25
C TYR A 186 9.83 14.06 14.28
N GLN A 187 11.01 14.38 14.77
CA GLN A 187 12.19 14.60 13.94
C GLN A 187 12.81 13.24 13.61
N VAL A 188 13.01 12.97 12.32
CA VAL A 188 13.65 11.76 11.82
C VAL A 188 15.15 12.01 11.81
N LEU A 189 15.91 11.19 12.52
CA LEU A 189 17.36 11.25 12.54
C LEU A 189 17.97 10.46 11.38
N PRO A 190 19.17 10.82 10.89
CA PRO A 190 19.85 10.04 9.89
C PRO A 190 20.10 8.60 10.38
N TRP A 191 19.76 7.62 9.56
CA TRP A 191 20.12 6.22 9.80
C TRP A 191 21.63 6.00 9.70
N LYS A 192 22.30 6.80 8.86
CA LYS A 192 23.75 6.79 8.69
C LYS A 192 24.41 7.55 9.85
N LYS A 193 25.11 6.85 10.71
CA LYS A 193 25.77 7.39 11.92
C LYS A 193 26.78 8.54 11.66
N CYS A 194 27.23 8.72 10.41
CA CYS A 194 28.21 9.74 10.02
C CYS A 194 27.56 11.01 9.44
N THR A 195 26.24 11.07 9.34
CA THR A 195 25.55 12.22 8.77
C THR A 195 25.00 13.08 9.92
N GLU A 196 25.39 14.35 9.94
CA GLU A 196 24.81 15.34 10.86
C GLU A 196 23.68 16.09 10.20
N VAL A 197 22.60 16.33 10.94
CA VAL A 197 21.50 17.18 10.48
C VAL A 197 21.98 18.63 10.51
N ARG A 198 21.80 19.37 9.42
CA ARG A 198 22.14 20.81 9.33
C ARG A 198 21.17 21.63 10.19
N PRO A 199 21.61 22.27 11.27
CA PRO A 199 20.69 22.97 12.18
C PRO A 199 19.88 24.07 11.49
N ASN A 200 20.50 24.81 10.58
CA ASN A 200 19.90 25.89 9.81
C ASN A 200 19.50 25.46 8.39
N GLY A 201 19.42 24.17 8.13
CA GLY A 201 18.95 23.65 6.85
C GLY A 201 17.48 23.91 6.63
N LYS A 202 17.04 23.94 5.38
CA LYS A 202 15.63 24.05 5.00
C LYS A 202 14.86 22.82 5.52
N PRO A 203 13.91 22.97 6.45
CA PRO A 203 13.21 21.84 7.04
C PRO A 203 12.14 21.28 6.10
N VAL A 204 11.95 19.97 6.15
CA VAL A 204 10.85 19.28 5.48
C VAL A 204 9.92 18.63 6.50
N LEU A 205 8.61 18.86 6.34
CA LEU A 205 7.57 18.19 7.11
C LEU A 205 6.82 17.20 6.20
N ILE A 206 6.92 15.92 6.51
CA ILE A 206 6.29 14.84 5.77
C ILE A 206 4.89 14.59 6.34
N ILE A 207 3.92 14.55 5.43
CA ILE A 207 2.50 14.31 5.74
C ILE A 207 2.10 12.96 5.15
N PRO A 208 1.97 11.92 6.01
CA PRO A 208 1.55 10.58 5.58
C PRO A 208 0.10 10.52 5.11
N PRO A 209 -0.27 9.48 4.33
CA PRO A 209 -1.66 9.19 4.04
C PRO A 209 -2.37 8.69 5.32
N TYR A 210 -3.66 9.01 5.47
CA TYR A 210 -4.47 8.51 6.57
C TYR A 210 -4.87 7.05 6.37
N VAL A 211 -5.40 6.72 5.17
CA VAL A 211 -5.97 5.39 4.87
C VAL A 211 -4.91 4.28 4.96
N LEU A 212 -3.74 4.53 4.39
CA LEU A 212 -2.68 3.53 4.26
C LEU A 212 -1.62 3.61 5.37
N GLY A 213 -1.81 4.52 6.33
CA GLY A 213 -0.90 4.69 7.45
C GLY A 213 0.44 5.34 7.11
N ALA A 214 1.21 5.66 8.13
CA ALA A 214 2.52 6.30 8.00
C ALA A 214 3.65 5.29 7.70
N SER A 215 3.51 4.05 8.12
CA SER A 215 4.60 3.05 8.17
C SER A 215 5.26 2.78 6.81
N ILE A 216 4.50 2.92 5.70
CA ILE A 216 5.05 2.80 4.34
C ILE A 216 6.17 3.81 4.05
N LEU A 217 6.13 5.00 4.68
CA LEU A 217 7.15 6.03 4.50
C LEU A 217 8.42 5.77 5.34
N GLY A 218 8.32 4.88 6.32
CA GLY A 218 9.45 4.27 7.03
C GLY A 218 10.00 3.04 6.31
N PHE A 219 9.14 2.26 5.72
CA PHE A 219 9.31 0.98 5.04
C PHE A 219 10.35 0.05 5.67
N LEU A 220 11.61 0.06 5.19
CA LEU A 220 12.73 -0.74 5.71
C LEU A 220 13.96 0.15 5.94
N PRO A 221 14.01 0.92 7.06
CA PRO A 221 15.11 1.85 7.32
C PRO A 221 16.48 1.15 7.36
N GLY A 222 16.56 -0.04 7.96
CA GLY A 222 17.78 -0.85 8.05
C GLY A 222 18.34 -1.31 6.70
N GLU A 223 17.49 -1.35 5.66
CA GLU A 223 17.90 -1.64 4.27
C GLU A 223 18.08 -0.38 3.41
N ASN A 224 18.07 0.81 4.00
CA ASN A 224 18.06 2.11 3.31
C ASN A 224 16.86 2.28 2.35
N LYS A 225 15.75 1.60 2.59
CA LYS A 225 14.50 1.71 1.85
C LYS A 225 13.46 2.42 2.71
N SER A 226 13.69 3.69 2.98
CA SER A 226 12.78 4.52 3.76
C SER A 226 12.71 5.91 3.16
N TYR A 227 11.50 6.32 2.79
CA TYR A 227 11.26 7.63 2.20
C TYR A 227 11.69 8.78 3.13
N SER A 228 11.32 8.68 4.40
CA SER A 228 11.65 9.72 5.39
C SER A 228 13.17 9.81 5.64
N HIS A 229 13.85 8.67 5.75
CA HIS A 229 15.29 8.65 5.96
C HIS A 229 16.09 9.06 4.74
N CYS A 230 15.51 9.04 3.52
CA CYS A 230 16.19 9.57 2.34
C CYS A 230 16.54 11.04 2.46
N PHE A 231 15.71 11.84 3.11
CA PHE A 231 15.97 13.25 3.40
C PHE A 231 16.93 13.39 4.57
N ALA A 232 16.66 12.74 5.68
CA ALA A 232 17.49 12.80 6.89
C ALA A 232 18.93 12.35 6.62
N ASN A 233 19.14 11.27 5.86
CA ASN A 233 20.46 10.74 5.50
C ASN A 233 21.31 11.69 4.65
N GLN A 234 20.77 12.81 4.19
CA GLN A 234 21.48 13.89 3.49
C GLN A 234 21.68 15.13 4.36
N GLY A 235 21.38 15.02 5.65
CA GLY A 235 21.51 16.11 6.61
C GLY A 235 20.38 17.13 6.54
N ILE A 236 19.29 16.85 5.83
CA ILE A 236 18.11 17.72 5.76
C ILE A 236 17.29 17.56 7.05
N PRO A 237 16.95 18.65 7.74
CA PRO A 237 16.06 18.59 8.90
C PRO A 237 14.70 18.03 8.50
N THR A 238 14.43 16.79 8.89
CA THR A 238 13.27 16.02 8.42
C THR A 238 12.33 15.75 9.58
N TYR A 239 11.08 16.07 9.38
CA TYR A 239 10.01 15.85 10.35
C TYR A 239 8.91 15.03 9.73
N ILE A 240 8.22 14.23 10.55
CA ILE A 240 7.02 13.50 10.17
C ILE A 240 5.96 13.68 11.25
N ARG A 241 4.73 13.93 10.83
CA ARG A 241 3.60 13.95 11.76
C ARG A 241 2.91 12.61 11.78
N ILE A 242 2.63 12.10 12.95
CA ILE A 242 1.98 10.82 13.18
C ILE A 242 0.66 11.03 13.90
N MET A 243 -0.41 10.54 13.34
CA MET A 243 -1.74 10.55 13.97
C MET A 243 -1.72 9.62 15.20
N LYS A 244 -2.22 10.10 16.32
CA LYS A 244 -2.38 9.29 17.53
C LYS A 244 -3.45 8.21 17.32
N ASP A 245 -3.41 7.16 18.13
CA ASP A 245 -4.36 6.06 18.00
C ASP A 245 -5.81 6.55 18.14
N ILE A 246 -6.57 6.39 17.08
CA ILE A 246 -7.98 6.80 16.99
C ILE A 246 -8.87 6.02 17.96
N ASN A 247 -8.51 4.80 18.34
CA ASN A 247 -9.32 4.00 19.27
C ASN A 247 -9.23 4.52 20.71
N GLU A 248 -8.10 5.15 21.04
CA GLU A 248 -7.83 5.67 22.38
C GLU A 248 -8.06 7.19 22.49
N ASN A 249 -8.11 7.92 21.36
CA ASN A 249 -8.10 9.37 21.36
C ASN A 249 -9.39 9.98 20.78
N PRO A 250 -10.30 10.52 21.63
CA PRO A 250 -11.54 11.15 21.17
C PRO A 250 -11.34 12.36 20.24
N ALA A 251 -10.27 13.12 20.41
CA ALA A 251 -9.98 14.27 19.54
C ALA A 251 -9.63 13.83 18.10
N VAL A 252 -8.99 12.68 17.94
CA VAL A 252 -8.76 12.06 16.61
C VAL A 252 -10.06 11.56 16.01
N GLN A 253 -10.93 10.95 16.82
CA GLN A 253 -12.20 10.36 16.34
C GLN A 253 -13.12 11.39 15.68
N THR A 254 -13.10 12.62 16.19
CA THR A 254 -13.97 13.71 15.73
C THR A 254 -13.27 14.74 14.85
N MET A 255 -12.01 14.48 14.45
CA MET A 255 -11.18 15.40 13.71
C MET A 255 -11.79 15.85 12.39
N THR A 256 -11.83 17.16 12.16
CA THR A 256 -12.23 17.82 10.92
C THR A 256 -11.03 18.22 10.08
N GLY A 257 -11.27 18.74 8.87
CA GLY A 257 -10.23 19.32 8.03
C GLY A 257 -9.60 20.57 8.64
N GLU A 258 -10.42 21.37 9.33
CA GLU A 258 -9.98 22.57 10.04
C GLU A 258 -9.06 22.21 11.22
N ASP A 259 -9.40 21.17 11.97
CA ASP A 259 -8.54 20.67 13.05
C ASP A 259 -7.18 20.22 12.54
N ASP A 260 -7.16 19.46 11.43
CA ASP A 260 -5.92 19.03 10.77
C ASP A 260 -5.08 20.23 10.32
N CYS A 261 -5.72 21.25 9.77
CA CYS A 261 -5.05 22.46 9.32
C CYS A 261 -4.40 23.22 10.49
N LEU A 262 -5.10 23.37 11.60
CA LEU A 262 -4.60 24.07 12.79
C LEU A 262 -3.45 23.31 13.46
N ASP A 263 -3.54 21.98 13.53
CA ASP A 263 -2.43 21.14 14.02
C ASP A 263 -1.20 21.25 13.10
N MET A 264 -1.39 21.27 11.77
CA MET A 264 -0.30 21.48 10.83
C MET A 264 0.34 22.85 10.99
N LYS A 265 -0.47 23.90 11.19
CA LYS A 265 0.01 25.26 11.49
C LYS A 265 0.92 25.26 12.71
N THR A 266 0.48 24.69 13.82
CA THR A 266 1.25 24.56 15.04
C THR A 266 2.61 23.90 14.80
N PHE A 267 2.64 22.81 14.03
CA PHE A 267 3.90 22.14 13.72
C PHE A 267 4.81 22.96 12.81
N CYS A 268 4.25 23.65 11.81
CA CYS A 268 5.03 24.56 10.97
C CYS A 268 5.63 25.72 11.75
N GLU A 269 4.91 26.27 12.72
CA GLU A 269 5.41 27.32 13.62
C GLU A 269 6.60 26.82 14.45
N VAL A 270 6.49 25.66 15.10
CA VAL A 270 7.57 25.04 15.89
C VAL A 270 8.80 24.76 15.04
N ILE A 271 8.61 24.19 13.82
CA ILE A 271 9.72 23.87 12.92
C ILE A 271 10.39 25.15 12.42
N ARG A 272 9.62 26.16 12.02
CA ARG A 272 10.13 27.44 11.57
C ARG A 272 10.92 28.16 12.66
N GLU A 273 10.41 28.19 13.88
CA GLU A 273 11.12 28.76 15.02
C GLU A 273 12.48 28.07 15.24
N ARG A 274 12.52 26.75 15.15
CA ARG A 274 13.74 25.97 15.36
C ARG A 274 14.81 26.19 14.30
N HIS A 275 14.43 26.35 13.03
CA HIS A 275 15.37 26.41 11.90
C HIS A 275 15.53 27.82 11.30
N GLY A 276 14.71 28.78 11.69
CA GLY A 276 14.73 30.14 11.16
C GLY A 276 14.30 30.26 9.69
N LYS A 277 13.74 29.19 9.09
CA LYS A 277 13.36 29.10 7.67
C LYS A 277 11.92 28.64 7.51
N PRO A 278 11.20 29.06 6.44
CA PRO A 278 9.90 28.49 6.10
C PRO A 278 10.01 26.99 5.87
N VAL A 279 8.93 26.26 6.13
CA VAL A 279 8.86 24.83 6.01
C VAL A 279 8.57 24.42 4.57
N THR A 280 9.15 23.32 4.11
CA THR A 280 8.67 22.60 2.92
C THR A 280 7.71 21.53 3.37
N LEU A 281 6.46 21.57 2.91
CA LEU A 281 5.53 20.47 3.11
C LEU A 281 5.78 19.38 2.07
N ASN A 282 5.73 18.12 2.48
CA ASN A 282 5.89 16.98 1.60
C ASN A 282 4.78 15.96 1.89
N GLY A 283 3.75 15.97 1.05
CA GLY A 283 2.57 15.13 1.24
C GLY A 283 2.58 13.91 0.31
N PHE A 284 2.36 12.73 0.88
CA PHE A 284 2.27 11.47 0.14
C PHE A 284 0.80 11.03 0.02
N CYS A 285 0.34 10.72 -1.19
CA CYS A 285 -1.02 10.24 -1.48
C CYS A 285 -2.08 11.20 -0.88
N GLN A 286 -3.03 10.70 -0.10
CA GLN A 286 -4.04 11.47 0.60
C GLN A 286 -3.44 12.59 1.47
N GLY A 287 -2.28 12.36 2.10
CA GLY A 287 -1.57 13.39 2.86
C GLY A 287 -1.15 14.59 2.00
N GLY A 288 -0.84 14.37 0.72
CA GLY A 288 -0.57 15.43 -0.24
C GLY A 288 -1.82 16.27 -0.57
N PHE A 289 -2.95 15.62 -0.74
CA PHE A 289 -4.23 16.31 -0.96
C PHE A 289 -4.62 17.18 0.23
N VAL A 290 -4.59 16.62 1.46
CA VAL A 290 -4.91 17.37 2.68
C VAL A 290 -3.94 18.53 2.89
N ALA A 291 -2.64 18.33 2.67
CA ALA A 291 -1.65 19.40 2.76
C ALA A 291 -1.93 20.54 1.75
N ALA A 292 -2.37 20.20 0.53
CA ALA A 292 -2.79 21.20 -0.46
C ALA A 292 -3.99 22.02 0.04
N LEU A 293 -5.02 21.36 0.61
CA LEU A 293 -6.17 22.06 1.21
C LEU A 293 -5.73 23.03 2.31
N ASN A 294 -4.84 22.59 3.19
CA ASN A 294 -4.34 23.38 4.29
C ASN A 294 -3.56 24.61 3.81
N LEU A 295 -2.72 24.47 2.78
CA LEU A 295 -2.02 25.60 2.15
C LEU A 295 -3.00 26.59 1.51
N MET A 296 -3.99 26.09 0.79
CA MET A 296 -4.99 26.93 0.12
C MET A 296 -5.98 27.58 1.08
N SER A 297 -6.13 27.09 2.31
CA SER A 297 -6.96 27.73 3.35
C SER A 297 -6.44 29.13 3.75
N GLY A 298 -5.11 29.32 3.66
CA GLY A 298 -4.40 30.51 4.06
C GLY A 298 -3.91 30.52 5.51
N GLU A 299 -4.23 29.52 6.30
CA GLU A 299 -3.77 29.41 7.69
C GLU A 299 -2.26 29.18 7.80
N LEU A 300 -1.62 28.68 6.74
CA LEU A 300 -0.17 28.44 6.68
C LEU A 300 0.61 29.58 5.98
N ASP A 301 -0.04 30.71 5.69
CA ASP A 301 0.59 31.84 4.99
C ASP A 301 1.84 32.32 5.76
N GLY A 302 2.97 32.44 5.05
CA GLY A 302 4.25 32.85 5.63
C GLY A 302 4.99 31.77 6.43
N LEU A 303 4.38 30.63 6.72
CA LEU A 303 5.03 29.49 7.38
C LEU A 303 5.65 28.51 6.39
N VAL A 304 5.08 28.41 5.18
CA VAL A 304 5.45 27.47 4.14
C VAL A 304 5.71 28.25 2.85
N ASP A 305 6.76 27.91 2.13
CA ASP A 305 7.12 28.51 0.83
C ASP A 305 7.32 27.47 -0.29
N ALA A 306 7.40 26.19 0.08
CA ALA A 306 7.59 25.08 -0.85
C ALA A 306 6.69 23.92 -0.51
N PHE A 307 6.22 23.23 -1.57
CA PHE A 307 5.31 22.10 -1.46
C PHE A 307 5.72 20.97 -2.41
N ILE A 308 5.73 19.76 -1.92
CA ILE A 308 6.02 18.54 -2.67
C ILE A 308 4.84 17.60 -2.50
N THR A 309 4.31 17.09 -3.59
CA THR A 309 3.28 16.04 -3.54
C THR A 309 3.76 14.82 -4.29
N CYS A 310 3.56 13.65 -3.69
CA CYS A 310 3.87 12.36 -4.32
C CYS A 310 2.59 11.54 -4.43
N VAL A 311 2.23 11.15 -5.65
CA VAL A 311 1.06 10.29 -5.96
C VAL A 311 -0.24 10.77 -5.30
N ALA A 312 -0.46 12.07 -5.24
CA ALA A 312 -1.57 12.68 -4.52
C ALA A 312 -2.80 12.88 -5.44
N PRO A 313 -4.01 12.50 -5.00
CA PRO A 313 -5.23 12.61 -5.79
C PRO A 313 -5.79 14.04 -5.76
N MET A 314 -5.22 14.94 -6.54
CA MET A 314 -5.64 16.35 -6.59
C MET A 314 -7.02 16.53 -7.18
N ASP A 315 -7.38 15.75 -8.20
CA ASP A 315 -8.73 15.59 -8.73
C ASP A 315 -9.02 14.10 -8.91
N GLY A 316 -9.60 13.50 -7.90
CA GLY A 316 -9.88 12.06 -7.89
C GLY A 316 -10.88 11.63 -8.96
N THR A 317 -11.71 12.56 -9.50
CA THR A 317 -12.66 12.25 -10.59
C THR A 317 -11.97 11.91 -11.90
N ARG A 318 -10.66 12.17 -12.01
CA ARG A 318 -9.83 11.82 -13.17
C ARG A 318 -9.13 10.45 -13.02
N SER A 319 -9.26 9.78 -11.88
CA SER A 319 -8.77 8.41 -11.67
C SER A 319 -9.75 7.39 -12.24
N LYS A 320 -9.57 7.02 -13.51
CA LYS A 320 -10.52 6.23 -14.30
C LYS A 320 -10.96 4.94 -13.60
N ALA A 321 -10.03 4.14 -13.15
CA ALA A 321 -10.37 2.85 -12.56
C ALA A 321 -11.18 2.95 -11.26
N LEU A 322 -10.92 3.97 -10.43
CA LEU A 322 -11.67 4.18 -9.20
C LEU A 322 -13.03 4.84 -9.48
N VAL A 323 -13.07 5.78 -10.43
CA VAL A 323 -14.31 6.43 -10.86
C VAL A 323 -15.25 5.41 -11.50
N GLU A 324 -14.79 4.61 -12.46
CA GLU A 324 -15.59 3.54 -13.06
C GLU A 324 -16.16 2.59 -11.99
N TYR A 325 -15.35 2.23 -11.00
CA TYR A 325 -15.82 1.40 -9.89
C TYR A 325 -16.91 2.10 -9.06
N LEU A 326 -16.71 3.37 -8.70
CA LEU A 326 -17.69 4.16 -7.93
C LEU A 326 -18.98 4.43 -8.72
N GLU A 327 -18.89 4.66 -10.03
CA GLU A 327 -20.06 4.88 -10.89
C GLU A 327 -20.95 3.64 -11.02
N HIS A 328 -20.37 2.45 -10.97
CA HIS A 328 -21.13 1.19 -10.99
C HIS A 328 -21.81 0.87 -9.66
N ILE A 329 -21.38 1.46 -8.55
CA ILE A 329 -22.11 1.33 -7.29
C ILE A 329 -23.37 2.20 -7.37
N PRO A 330 -24.57 1.67 -7.08
CA PRO A 330 -25.79 2.48 -7.04
C PRO A 330 -25.62 3.70 -6.14
N ALA A 331 -26.13 4.86 -6.56
CA ALA A 331 -25.90 6.15 -5.90
C ALA A 331 -26.22 6.13 -4.41
N ARG A 332 -27.26 5.41 -4.00
CA ARG A 332 -27.66 5.21 -2.61
C ARG A 332 -26.55 4.62 -1.74
N PHE A 333 -25.70 3.75 -2.31
CA PHE A 333 -24.63 3.05 -1.56
C PHE A 333 -23.28 3.78 -1.62
N ARG A 334 -23.20 4.91 -2.33
CA ARG A 334 -22.03 5.78 -2.36
C ARG A 334 -21.99 6.72 -1.16
N ASP A 335 -21.94 6.15 0.03
CA ASP A 335 -22.04 6.90 1.29
C ASP A 335 -21.09 6.28 2.31
N LEU A 336 -20.21 7.10 2.86
CA LEU A 336 -19.25 6.68 3.90
C LEU A 336 -19.93 6.07 5.14
N GLY A 337 -21.21 6.34 5.35
CA GLY A 337 -22.01 5.71 6.42
C GLY A 337 -21.97 4.18 6.37
N TYR A 338 -21.80 3.58 5.17
CA TYR A 338 -21.68 2.11 5.01
C TYR A 338 -20.34 1.56 5.49
N ALA A 339 -19.32 2.39 5.56
CA ALA A 339 -18.01 2.04 6.14
C ALA A 339 -17.87 2.48 7.61
N GLY A 340 -18.92 3.08 8.18
CA GLY A 340 -18.90 3.60 9.54
C GLY A 340 -19.01 2.54 10.62
N LYS A 341 -18.28 2.71 11.71
CA LYS A 341 -18.48 1.99 12.97
C LYS A 341 -18.63 2.96 14.14
N THR A 342 -19.34 2.54 15.18
CA THR A 342 -19.51 3.30 16.41
C THR A 342 -18.61 2.72 17.49
N LEU A 343 -17.81 3.58 18.13
CA LEU A 343 -16.94 3.22 19.24
C LEU A 343 -17.71 3.17 20.57
N PRO A 344 -17.15 2.57 21.62
CA PRO A 344 -17.81 2.45 22.93
C PRO A 344 -18.23 3.80 23.55
N ASN A 345 -17.52 4.89 23.26
CA ASN A 345 -17.84 6.25 23.72
C ASN A 345 -18.94 6.95 22.88
N GLY A 346 -19.52 6.29 21.89
CA GLY A 346 -20.57 6.79 21.01
C GLY A 346 -20.06 7.53 19.77
N ASN A 347 -18.77 7.83 19.64
CA ASN A 347 -18.21 8.47 18.45
C ASN A 347 -18.25 7.52 17.25
N ARG A 348 -18.52 8.10 16.09
CA ARG A 348 -18.53 7.37 14.82
C ARG A 348 -17.25 7.65 14.03
N ILE A 349 -16.65 6.59 13.53
CA ILE A 349 -15.44 6.63 12.68
C ILE A 349 -15.65 5.75 11.46
N VAL A 350 -14.76 5.85 10.49
CA VAL A 350 -14.72 4.95 9.32
C VAL A 350 -13.86 3.74 9.66
N ASP A 351 -14.38 2.56 9.38
CA ASP A 351 -13.67 1.29 9.60
C ASP A 351 -12.64 1.05 8.48
N GLY A 352 -11.36 1.03 8.85
CA GLY A 352 -10.25 0.84 7.90
C GLY A 352 -10.29 -0.51 7.19
N LYS A 353 -10.85 -1.55 7.82
CA LYS A 353 -11.02 -2.87 7.18
C LYS A 353 -12.08 -2.84 6.09
N VAL A 354 -13.19 -2.10 6.32
CA VAL A 354 -14.21 -1.90 5.30
C VAL A 354 -13.67 -1.07 4.13
N MET A 355 -12.91 -0.02 4.42
CA MET A 355 -12.25 0.78 3.37
C MET A 355 -11.27 -0.04 2.55
N SER A 356 -10.51 -0.93 3.18
CA SER A 356 -9.60 -1.84 2.45
C SER A 356 -10.34 -2.77 1.48
N TRP A 357 -11.58 -3.11 1.80
CA TRP A 357 -12.45 -3.91 0.94
C TRP A 357 -12.78 -3.20 -0.38
N VAL A 358 -13.04 -1.91 -0.36
CA VAL A 358 -13.28 -1.10 -1.57
C VAL A 358 -12.10 -1.20 -2.54
N TYR A 359 -10.88 -1.09 -2.05
CA TYR A 359 -9.69 -1.23 -2.89
C TYR A 359 -9.53 -2.66 -3.46
N LYS A 360 -9.83 -3.69 -2.66
CA LYS A 360 -9.80 -5.09 -3.12
C LYS A 360 -10.86 -5.38 -4.17
N LEU A 361 -12.06 -4.83 -4.03
CA LEU A 361 -13.14 -4.99 -5.02
C LEU A 361 -12.79 -4.33 -6.35
N LYS A 362 -12.19 -3.13 -6.32
CA LYS A 362 -11.69 -2.45 -7.52
C LYS A 362 -10.69 -3.32 -8.27
N SER A 363 -9.79 -3.98 -7.54
CA SER A 363 -8.70 -4.77 -8.10
C SER A 363 -9.01 -6.28 -8.18
N MET A 364 -10.29 -6.67 -8.17
CA MET A 364 -10.70 -8.08 -8.06
C MET A 364 -10.09 -8.99 -9.14
N GLU A 365 -9.86 -8.49 -10.34
CA GLU A 365 -9.19 -9.24 -11.40
C GLU A 365 -7.76 -9.66 -11.06
N ARG A 366 -7.07 -8.85 -10.22
CA ARG A 366 -5.65 -9.04 -9.85
C ARG A 366 -5.46 -9.48 -8.41
N GLU A 367 -6.49 -9.34 -7.57
CA GLU A 367 -6.42 -9.56 -6.12
C GLU A 367 -7.43 -10.58 -5.62
N ALA A 368 -8.19 -11.24 -6.51
CA ALA A 368 -9.02 -12.37 -6.12
C ALA A 368 -8.15 -13.43 -5.40
N PRO A 369 -8.61 -13.99 -4.26
CA PRO A 369 -7.73 -14.77 -3.38
C PRO A 369 -7.11 -15.98 -4.07
N ILE A 370 -7.89 -16.72 -4.81
CA ILE A 370 -7.38 -17.89 -5.54
C ILE A 370 -6.50 -17.46 -6.72
N PHE A 371 -6.78 -16.34 -7.38
CA PHE A 371 -5.88 -15.75 -8.37
C PHE A 371 -4.52 -15.42 -7.75
N THR A 372 -4.50 -14.79 -6.57
CA THR A 372 -3.27 -14.44 -5.84
C THR A 372 -2.48 -15.69 -5.48
N TYR A 373 -3.14 -16.76 -5.04
CA TYR A 373 -2.49 -18.03 -4.76
C TYR A 373 -1.77 -18.61 -6.00
N TYR A 374 -2.42 -18.66 -7.16
CA TYR A 374 -1.80 -19.13 -8.39
C TYR A 374 -0.72 -18.20 -8.91
N ARG A 375 -0.89 -16.90 -8.75
CA ARG A 375 0.16 -15.92 -9.08
C ARG A 375 1.41 -16.19 -8.25
N ASP A 376 1.26 -16.40 -6.96
CA ASP A 376 2.37 -16.64 -6.04
C ASP A 376 3.05 -17.99 -6.36
N LEU A 377 2.26 -19.04 -6.62
CA LEU A 377 2.79 -20.32 -7.12
C LEU A 377 3.62 -20.13 -8.40
N MET A 378 3.15 -19.36 -9.36
CA MET A 378 3.88 -19.10 -10.61
C MET A 378 5.12 -18.24 -10.41
N MET A 379 5.07 -17.25 -9.52
CA MET A 379 6.17 -16.34 -9.20
C MET A 379 7.35 -17.07 -8.57
N PHE A 380 7.08 -17.98 -7.64
CA PHE A 380 8.10 -18.76 -6.96
C PHE A 380 8.53 -20.04 -7.68
N ASN A 381 7.82 -20.46 -8.73
CA ASN A 381 8.11 -21.69 -9.49
C ASN A 381 9.25 -21.47 -10.50
N ARG A 382 10.47 -21.30 -10.00
CA ARG A 382 11.70 -21.08 -10.78
C ARG A 382 12.59 -22.31 -10.76
N PRO A 383 13.52 -22.49 -11.73
CA PRO A 383 14.45 -23.63 -11.75
C PRO A 383 15.33 -23.74 -10.50
N ASP A 384 15.73 -22.62 -9.93
CA ASP A 384 16.62 -22.53 -8.75
C ASP A 384 15.82 -22.37 -7.45
N MET A 385 14.88 -23.27 -7.21
CA MET A 385 13.96 -23.18 -6.06
C MET A 385 14.64 -23.38 -4.70
N GLU A 386 15.73 -24.16 -4.64
CA GLU A 386 16.43 -24.42 -3.37
C GLU A 386 17.07 -23.16 -2.79
N ASN A 387 17.38 -22.17 -3.65
CA ASN A 387 17.98 -20.90 -3.29
C ASN A 387 16.99 -19.71 -3.24
N ILE A 388 15.69 -19.96 -3.45
CA ILE A 388 14.71 -18.88 -3.39
C ILE A 388 14.61 -18.35 -1.96
N LYS A 389 15.09 -17.13 -1.77
CA LYS A 389 14.91 -16.37 -0.54
C LYS A 389 13.76 -15.38 -0.72
N ILE A 390 12.85 -15.38 0.25
CA ILE A 390 11.85 -14.34 0.35
C ILE A 390 12.57 -13.06 0.76
N THR A 391 12.55 -12.05 -0.12
CA THR A 391 13.23 -10.79 0.18
C THR A 391 12.49 -10.02 1.26
N PRO A 392 13.19 -9.31 2.16
CA PRO A 392 12.55 -8.44 3.14
C PRO A 392 11.60 -7.43 2.50
N THR A 393 11.92 -6.92 1.30
CA THR A 393 11.04 -6.03 0.53
C THR A 393 9.70 -6.69 0.17
N ALA A 394 9.70 -7.94 -0.27
CA ALA A 394 8.47 -8.65 -0.59
C ALA A 394 7.65 -8.94 0.67
N ALA A 395 8.31 -9.35 1.76
CA ALA A 395 7.68 -9.59 3.04
C ALA A 395 7.05 -8.29 3.61
N ALA A 396 7.81 -7.19 3.63
CA ALA A 396 7.36 -5.90 4.15
C ALA A 396 6.19 -5.31 3.34
N LEU A 397 6.22 -5.42 2.00
CA LEU A 397 5.14 -4.95 1.16
C LEU A 397 3.83 -5.72 1.44
N ASN A 398 3.92 -7.05 1.60
CA ASN A 398 2.75 -7.85 1.92
C ASN A 398 2.29 -7.64 3.36
N TYR A 399 3.21 -7.44 4.32
CA TYR A 399 2.87 -7.04 5.69
C TYR A 399 2.02 -5.76 5.69
N TRP A 400 2.49 -4.72 5.01
CA TRP A 400 1.75 -3.47 4.85
C TRP A 400 0.36 -3.67 4.22
N LEU A 401 0.27 -4.45 3.14
CA LEU A 401 -1.00 -4.71 2.46
C LEU A 401 -2.00 -5.51 3.32
N ILE A 402 -1.54 -6.32 4.26
CA ILE A 402 -2.38 -7.19 5.09
C ILE A 402 -2.76 -6.51 6.41
N TYR A 403 -1.79 -5.89 7.10
CA TYR A 403 -1.94 -5.49 8.49
C TYR A 403 -2.14 -3.99 8.69
N GLU A 404 -1.56 -3.14 7.84
CA GLU A 404 -1.65 -1.69 7.96
C GLU A 404 -3.00 -1.18 7.42
N ARG A 405 -4.01 -1.17 8.27
CA ARG A 405 -5.36 -0.69 7.96
C ARG A 405 -5.87 0.17 9.10
N ASN A 406 -5.71 1.47 8.96
CA ASN A 406 -6.11 2.42 9.97
C ASN A 406 -7.62 2.71 9.90
N ASP A 407 -8.23 2.78 11.06
CA ASP A 407 -9.52 3.45 11.23
C ASP A 407 -9.34 4.95 11.02
N LEU A 408 -10.36 5.63 10.54
CA LEU A 408 -10.26 7.00 10.06
C LEU A 408 -11.31 7.92 10.65
N PRO A 409 -10.98 9.18 10.95
CA PRO A 409 -11.97 10.21 11.26
C PRO A 409 -12.89 10.43 10.04
N ILE A 410 -14.20 10.52 10.29
CA ILE A 410 -15.18 10.73 9.21
C ILE A 410 -14.91 12.06 8.48
N GLY A 411 -14.61 13.14 9.20
CA GLY A 411 -14.41 14.47 8.61
C GLY A 411 -13.31 14.50 7.56
N ILE A 412 -12.14 13.97 7.88
CA ILE A 412 -10.99 13.89 6.94
C ILE A 412 -11.30 12.93 5.79
N THR A 413 -11.95 11.81 6.07
CA THR A 413 -12.30 10.82 5.03
C THR A 413 -13.31 11.39 4.06
N GLN A 414 -14.26 12.20 4.53
CA GLN A 414 -15.26 12.86 3.68
C GLN A 414 -14.61 13.86 2.70
N LEU A 415 -13.63 14.64 3.14
CA LEU A 415 -12.88 15.55 2.25
C LEU A 415 -12.25 14.80 1.08
N SER A 416 -11.61 13.66 1.37
CA SER A 416 -11.02 12.81 0.34
C SER A 416 -12.09 12.18 -0.55
N PHE A 417 -13.17 11.69 0.03
CA PHE A 417 -14.28 11.10 -0.72
C PHE A 417 -14.92 12.11 -1.68
N ASP A 418 -15.08 13.36 -1.24
CA ASP A 418 -15.59 14.44 -2.06
C ASP A 418 -14.69 14.73 -3.27
N SER A 419 -13.37 14.62 -3.14
CA SER A 419 -12.43 14.79 -4.24
C SER A 419 -12.56 13.73 -5.34
N PHE A 420 -13.04 12.53 -5.00
CA PHE A 420 -13.27 11.44 -5.96
C PHE A 420 -14.67 11.41 -6.56
N THR A 421 -15.60 12.16 -6.00
CA THR A 421 -17.02 12.14 -6.42
C THR A 421 -17.51 13.46 -7.03
N LYS A 422 -16.75 14.53 -6.84
CA LYS A 422 -17.12 15.88 -7.31
C LYS A 422 -15.92 16.50 -8.04
N PRO A 423 -16.07 16.92 -9.31
CA PRO A 423 -14.96 17.49 -10.08
C PRO A 423 -14.56 18.89 -9.56
N ILE A 424 -13.34 19.27 -9.88
CA ILE A 424 -12.85 20.65 -9.69
C ILE A 424 -13.58 21.56 -10.67
N ALA A 425 -13.99 22.74 -10.21
CA ALA A 425 -14.62 23.75 -11.07
C ALA A 425 -13.64 24.31 -12.11
N SER A 426 -14.17 24.85 -13.21
CA SER A 426 -13.37 25.38 -14.34
C SER A 426 -12.43 26.53 -13.96
N ASP A 427 -12.67 27.20 -12.85
CA ASP A 427 -11.82 28.26 -12.31
C ASP A 427 -10.71 27.76 -11.37
N GLY A 428 -10.64 26.46 -11.10
CA GLY A 428 -9.70 25.82 -10.19
C GLY A 428 -10.18 25.71 -8.73
N THR A 429 -11.48 25.98 -8.48
CA THR A 429 -12.08 25.81 -7.15
C THR A 429 -12.39 24.34 -6.90
N LEU A 430 -11.91 23.83 -5.76
CA LEU A 430 -12.13 22.45 -5.32
C LEU A 430 -13.55 22.27 -4.76
N PRO A 431 -14.11 21.05 -4.80
CA PRO A 431 -15.46 20.75 -4.30
C PRO A 431 -15.57 20.67 -2.77
N VAL A 432 -14.61 21.24 -2.06
CA VAL A 432 -14.50 21.24 -0.61
C VAL A 432 -14.29 22.65 -0.07
N THR A 433 -14.69 22.88 1.19
CA THR A 433 -14.47 24.15 1.89
C THR A 433 -13.71 23.90 3.18
N LEU A 434 -12.87 24.83 3.60
CA LEU A 434 -12.28 24.90 4.94
C LEU A 434 -12.53 26.26 5.54
N PHE A 435 -12.82 26.32 6.83
CA PHE A 435 -13.15 27.55 7.55
C PHE A 435 -14.28 28.36 6.89
N GLY A 436 -15.23 27.63 6.26
CA GLY A 436 -16.34 28.23 5.50
C GLY A 436 -15.93 28.95 4.21
N ARG A 437 -14.70 28.75 3.71
CA ARG A 437 -14.16 29.40 2.49
C ARG A 437 -13.95 28.38 1.38
N PRO A 438 -14.19 28.76 0.12
CA PRO A 438 -13.82 27.94 -1.02
C PRO A 438 -12.30 27.81 -1.15
N ILE A 439 -11.85 26.66 -1.59
CA ILE A 439 -10.43 26.29 -1.76
C ILE A 439 -10.10 26.31 -3.26
N ASN A 440 -9.03 27.03 -3.65
CA ASN A 440 -8.68 27.20 -5.05
C ASN A 440 -7.15 27.14 -5.26
N PHE A 441 -6.69 26.42 -6.29
CA PHE A 441 -5.25 26.24 -6.59
C PHE A 441 -4.52 27.56 -6.88
N LYS A 442 -5.19 28.56 -7.47
CA LYS A 442 -4.57 29.86 -7.81
C LYS A 442 -3.99 30.57 -6.59
N ARG A 443 -4.51 30.29 -5.39
CA ARG A 443 -3.99 30.83 -4.15
C ARG A 443 -2.53 30.44 -3.91
N LEU A 444 -2.11 29.22 -4.29
CA LEU A 444 -0.70 28.81 -4.14
C LEU A 444 0.24 29.65 -5.00
N LYS A 445 -0.17 29.97 -6.24
CA LYS A 445 0.55 30.90 -7.12
C LYS A 445 0.61 32.32 -6.53
N GLU A 446 -0.51 32.83 -6.04
CA GLU A 446 -0.60 34.18 -5.43
C GLU A 446 0.31 34.31 -4.21
N LYS A 447 0.49 33.22 -3.47
CA LYS A 447 1.38 33.18 -2.30
C LYS A 447 2.84 32.82 -2.62
N GLY A 448 3.17 32.60 -3.89
CA GLY A 448 4.51 32.28 -4.34
C GLY A 448 5.01 30.90 -3.89
N ILE A 449 4.11 29.98 -3.53
CA ILE A 449 4.47 28.62 -3.12
C ILE A 449 5.08 27.89 -4.31
N LYS A 450 6.30 27.40 -4.13
CA LYS A 450 6.96 26.53 -5.13
C LYS A 450 6.44 25.11 -5.00
N TRP A 451 5.83 24.59 -6.04
CA TRP A 451 5.22 23.25 -6.02
C TRP A 451 5.95 22.28 -6.96
N LEU A 452 6.47 21.19 -6.38
CA LEU A 452 6.96 20.03 -7.12
C LEU A 452 5.93 18.89 -7.01
N LEU A 453 5.41 18.48 -8.14
CA LEU A 453 4.41 17.43 -8.24
C LEU A 453 5.07 16.15 -8.78
N CYS A 454 5.04 15.09 -7.98
CA CYS A 454 5.57 13.79 -8.35
C CYS A 454 4.42 12.81 -8.58
N TYR A 455 4.41 12.13 -9.74
CA TYR A 455 3.45 11.08 -10.02
C TYR A 455 4.17 9.78 -10.41
N ALA A 456 3.49 8.65 -10.33
CA ALA A 456 4.00 7.36 -10.76
C ALA A 456 3.38 6.96 -12.11
N GLU A 457 4.22 6.48 -13.03
CA GLU A 457 3.83 6.20 -14.42
C GLU A 457 2.85 5.03 -14.54
N GLU A 458 3.01 4.01 -13.68
CA GLU A 458 2.19 2.80 -13.63
C GLU A 458 1.27 2.80 -12.40
N ASP A 459 0.86 3.98 -11.92
CA ASP A 459 -0.04 4.09 -10.78
C ASP A 459 -1.46 3.65 -11.20
N ASP A 460 -1.94 2.57 -10.59
CA ASP A 460 -3.28 2.03 -10.83
C ASP A 460 -4.32 2.51 -9.79
N LEU A 461 -3.89 3.31 -8.82
CA LEU A 461 -4.74 3.91 -7.80
C LEU A 461 -5.04 5.39 -8.08
N ILE A 462 -4.00 6.15 -8.40
CA ILE A 462 -4.08 7.59 -8.74
C ILE A 462 -3.52 7.78 -10.14
N ASP A 463 -4.40 7.89 -11.12
CA ASP A 463 -4.01 8.14 -12.50
C ASP A 463 -3.23 9.45 -12.62
N ARG A 464 -2.34 9.52 -13.61
CA ARG A 464 -1.54 10.70 -13.92
C ARG A 464 -2.38 11.98 -13.98
N GLU A 465 -3.53 11.92 -14.67
CA GLU A 465 -4.44 13.05 -14.86
C GLU A 465 -5.02 13.56 -13.53
N ALA A 466 -5.26 12.67 -12.57
CA ALA A 466 -5.73 13.03 -11.25
C ALA A 466 -4.63 13.74 -10.43
N ALA A 467 -3.39 13.25 -10.52
CA ALA A 467 -2.25 13.87 -9.83
C ALA A 467 -1.88 15.23 -10.45
N LEU A 468 -1.92 15.35 -11.78
CA LEU A 468 -1.54 16.56 -12.53
C LEU A 468 -2.62 17.62 -12.63
N ALA A 469 -3.80 17.42 -12.08
CA ALA A 469 -4.92 18.37 -12.18
C ALA A 469 -4.56 19.84 -11.83
N PRO A 470 -3.68 20.15 -10.86
CA PRO A 470 -3.26 21.52 -10.58
C PRO A 470 -2.59 22.22 -11.76
N ALA A 471 -1.92 21.48 -12.65
CA ALA A 471 -1.22 22.03 -13.82
C ALA A 471 -2.17 22.70 -14.84
N ASP A 472 -3.47 22.39 -14.79
CA ASP A 472 -4.47 23.06 -15.62
C ASP A 472 -4.72 24.52 -15.17
N PHE A 473 -4.35 24.88 -13.94
CA PHE A 473 -4.70 26.16 -13.32
C PHE A 473 -3.49 27.01 -12.94
N ILE A 474 -2.37 26.37 -12.63
CA ILE A 474 -1.14 27.04 -12.17
C ILE A 474 0.10 26.32 -12.72
N ASP A 475 1.22 27.06 -12.84
CA ASP A 475 2.50 26.46 -13.20
C ASP A 475 3.02 25.64 -12.02
N VAL A 476 3.38 24.38 -12.27
CA VAL A 476 3.98 23.46 -11.31
C VAL A 476 5.18 22.74 -11.92
N GLU A 477 6.19 22.45 -11.12
CA GLU A 477 7.24 21.53 -11.56
C GLU A 477 6.73 20.09 -11.48
N VAL A 478 7.12 19.25 -12.45
CA VAL A 478 6.64 17.86 -12.52
C VAL A 478 7.81 16.91 -12.58
N THR A 479 7.75 15.85 -11.79
CA THR A 479 8.69 14.72 -11.84
C THR A 479 7.94 13.41 -11.93
N VAL A 480 8.33 12.57 -12.90
CA VAL A 480 7.75 11.23 -13.08
C VAL A 480 8.64 10.17 -12.45
N PHE A 481 8.01 9.20 -11.80
CA PHE A 481 8.65 7.99 -11.33
C PHE A 481 8.07 6.78 -12.07
N PRO A 482 8.90 5.87 -12.58
CA PRO A 482 8.42 4.63 -13.16
C PRO A 482 7.82 3.74 -12.07
N LYS A 483 7.00 2.72 -12.47
CA LYS A 483 6.25 1.83 -11.59
C LYS A 483 5.05 2.48 -10.86
N GLY A 484 4.45 1.71 -9.93
CA GLY A 484 3.17 2.02 -9.31
C GLY A 484 3.26 2.85 -8.04
N HIS A 485 2.12 3.04 -7.42
CA HIS A 485 1.81 3.95 -6.32
C HIS A 485 2.80 3.94 -5.14
N GLY A 486 3.20 2.77 -4.64
CA GLY A 486 4.10 2.65 -3.50
C GLY A 486 5.59 2.72 -3.84
N ALA A 487 5.97 2.79 -5.10
CA ALA A 487 7.35 2.62 -5.52
C ALA A 487 8.27 3.76 -5.06
N ILE A 488 7.76 5.00 -5.03
CA ILE A 488 8.52 6.17 -4.55
C ILE A 488 8.96 5.97 -3.10
N ALA A 489 8.05 5.45 -2.26
CA ALA A 489 8.33 5.24 -0.85
C ALA A 489 9.17 3.98 -0.55
N THR A 490 9.20 3.03 -1.47
CA THR A 490 9.84 1.72 -1.28
C THR A 490 11.05 1.51 -2.17
N SER A 491 10.85 1.09 -3.42
CA SER A 491 11.92 0.73 -4.34
C SER A 491 12.82 1.90 -4.73
N TRP A 492 12.25 3.10 -4.90
CA TRP A 492 12.98 4.30 -5.32
C TRP A 492 13.68 5.01 -4.17
N SER A 493 13.32 4.70 -2.91
CA SER A 493 14.06 5.17 -1.74
C SER A 493 15.41 4.49 -1.55
N LEU A 494 15.66 3.36 -2.20
CA LEU A 494 16.94 2.65 -2.11
C LEU A 494 18.05 3.46 -2.81
N PRO A 495 19.18 3.76 -2.14
CA PRO A 495 20.25 4.58 -2.72
C PRO A 495 20.89 4.02 -3.99
N THR A 496 20.83 2.70 -4.20
CA THR A 496 21.37 2.02 -5.40
C THR A 496 20.36 1.88 -6.54
N SER A 497 19.13 2.33 -6.34
CA SER A 497 18.10 2.32 -7.38
C SER A 497 18.44 3.34 -8.48
N GLU A 498 18.18 3.01 -9.74
CA GLU A 498 18.32 3.95 -10.87
C GLU A 498 17.48 5.23 -10.71
N CYS A 499 16.39 5.14 -9.95
CA CYS A 499 15.51 6.26 -9.62
C CYS A 499 15.72 6.78 -8.19
N ALA A 500 16.82 6.41 -7.53
CA ALA A 500 17.16 6.95 -6.22
C ALA A 500 17.21 8.48 -6.28
N LEU A 501 16.67 9.14 -5.26
CA LEU A 501 16.50 10.59 -5.25
C LEU A 501 17.79 11.34 -5.54
N HIS A 502 18.93 10.91 -4.97
CA HIS A 502 20.23 11.53 -5.19
C HIS A 502 20.82 11.27 -6.60
N LEU A 503 20.42 10.22 -7.31
CA LEU A 503 20.86 9.92 -8.67
C LEU A 503 20.06 10.68 -9.71
N ARG A 504 18.79 10.96 -9.44
CA ARG A 504 17.92 11.74 -10.32
C ARG A 504 18.28 13.22 -10.40
N PHE A 505 19.21 13.68 -9.59
CA PHE A 505 19.65 15.08 -9.57
C PHE A 505 20.69 15.43 -10.61
N LYS A 506 21.22 14.45 -11.32
CA LYS A 506 22.07 14.71 -12.48
C LYS A 506 21.20 15.17 -13.64
N ASP A 507 21.69 16.15 -14.39
CA ASP A 507 21.20 16.51 -15.72
C ASP A 507 19.74 16.96 -15.84
N GLY A 508 19.27 17.79 -14.90
CA GLY A 508 17.99 18.49 -15.04
C GLY A 508 16.77 17.74 -14.49
N TYR A 509 16.93 16.50 -14.02
CA TYR A 509 15.85 15.84 -13.27
C TYR A 509 15.62 16.54 -11.94
N ARG A 510 14.34 16.77 -11.60
CA ARG A 510 13.90 17.27 -10.30
C ARG A 510 13.32 16.13 -9.49
N GLY A 511 13.80 15.96 -8.28
CA GLY A 511 13.24 15.04 -7.29
C GLY A 511 13.03 15.78 -5.98
N PRO A 512 12.27 15.23 -5.03
CA PRO A 512 11.93 15.92 -3.79
C PRO A 512 13.15 16.47 -3.04
N VAL A 513 14.21 15.68 -2.95
CA VAL A 513 15.44 16.09 -2.22
C VAL A 513 16.18 17.20 -2.94
N ARG A 514 16.33 17.11 -4.27
CA ARG A 514 17.02 18.16 -5.02
C ARG A 514 16.27 19.47 -4.99
N TYR A 515 14.96 19.43 -5.16
CA TYR A 515 14.12 20.61 -5.06
C TYR A 515 14.33 21.32 -3.72
N GLN A 516 14.38 20.54 -2.63
CA GLN A 516 14.65 21.02 -1.29
C GLN A 516 16.03 21.68 -1.17
N LEU A 517 17.06 21.07 -1.77
CA LEU A 517 18.44 21.60 -1.74
C LEU A 517 18.59 22.87 -2.59
N ASP A 518 17.91 22.94 -3.74
CA ASP A 518 17.93 24.15 -4.57
C ASP A 518 17.32 25.35 -3.82
N LEU A 519 16.29 25.15 -2.99
CA LEU A 519 15.73 26.21 -2.15
C LEU A 519 16.69 26.64 -1.04
N ASP A 520 17.43 25.72 -0.45
CA ASP A 520 18.47 26.03 0.52
C ASP A 520 19.57 26.89 -0.13
N GLY A 521 20.02 26.55 -1.34
CA GLY A 521 21.02 27.30 -2.07
C GLY A 521 20.58 28.73 -2.45
N LEU A 522 19.31 28.89 -2.82
CA LEU A 522 18.74 30.20 -3.12
C LEU A 522 18.69 31.13 -1.89
N THR A 523 18.42 30.57 -0.71
CA THR A 523 18.39 31.36 0.55
C THR A 523 19.80 31.74 1.04
N GLU A 524 20.82 30.94 0.78
CA GLU A 524 22.22 31.24 1.13
C GLU A 524 22.84 32.31 0.23
N GLY A 525 22.33 32.50 -0.99
CA GLY A 525 22.78 33.54 -1.92
C GLY A 525 22.22 34.95 -1.65
N PHE A 526 21.28 35.09 -0.71
CA PHE A 526 20.66 36.35 -0.33
C PHE A 526 21.09 36.87 1.05
N THR A 527 22.01 36.19 1.73
CA THR A 527 22.65 36.68 2.96
C THR A 527 24.05 37.20 2.66
#